data_5f8a4ffc14bb010d5a009cd115f0f0f2
#
_entry.id   5f8a4ffc14bb010d5a009cd115f0f0f2
#
_cell.length_a   1.000
_cell.length_b   1.000
_cell.length_c   1.000
_cell.angle_alpha   90.00
_cell.angle_beta   90.00
_cell.angle_gamma   90.00
#
_symmetry.space_group_name_H-M   'P 1'
#
loop_
_entity.id
_entity.type
_entity.pdbx_description
1 polymer ?
#
loop_
_entity_poly.entity_id
_entity_poly.type
_entity_poly.pdbx_seq_one_letter_code
_entity_poly.pdbx_strand_id
1 'polypeptide(L)'
;MKLLTLNCHSWQEDNQLEKIKILAETIAENDYGVIALQEVSQRRDSPIAFGAVREDNFALVLVEELRKLGAVDYRFTWDFAHLGYEVYEEGLAILTKHKIEEEYSFFISRGQDQSYWKTRKIVGAKINVDGQPVSFYSCHLGWWHDEEEPYKFQADSLLEQVKNDGVFFLMGDFNNAASVRGEGYDYLLDQGLYDTFELAVEKDSGVTIAGNIAGWEENKQDLRIDLILTGQLVEPQYSRVIFNGKNKPVVSDHYGVEVAI
;
A
#
# COMPACT_ATOMS: atom_id res chain seq x y z
N MET A 1 16.90 -2.89 5.63
CA MET A 1 15.59 -3.59 5.67
C MET A 1 14.94 -3.54 4.29
N LYS A 2 14.17 -4.58 3.90
CA LYS A 2 13.39 -4.53 2.65
C LYS A 2 11.93 -4.17 2.92
N LEU A 3 11.40 -3.27 2.11
CA LEU A 3 10.01 -2.82 2.11
C LEU A 3 9.32 -3.26 0.82
N LEU A 4 8.03 -3.52 0.87
CA LEU A 4 7.18 -3.80 -0.28
C LEU A 4 5.87 -3.02 -0.15
N THR A 5 5.39 -2.39 -1.23
CA THR A 5 4.00 -1.95 -1.34
C THR A 5 3.35 -2.56 -2.57
N LEU A 6 2.05 -2.88 -2.45
CA LEU A 6 1.25 -3.42 -3.55
C LEU A 6 -0.23 -3.05 -3.35
N ASN A 7 -0.83 -2.39 -4.32
CA ASN A 7 -2.27 -2.39 -4.47
C ASN A 7 -2.68 -3.77 -4.98
N CYS A 8 -3.48 -4.51 -4.17
CA CYS A 8 -3.74 -5.94 -4.39
C CYS A 8 -4.88 -6.20 -5.36
N HIS A 9 -5.75 -5.20 -5.65
CA HIS A 9 -6.99 -5.38 -6.40
C HIS A 9 -7.72 -6.67 -5.98
N SER A 10 -7.83 -6.88 -4.67
CA SER A 10 -8.14 -8.17 -4.08
C SER A 10 -9.55 -8.65 -4.37
N TRP A 11 -9.67 -9.92 -4.71
CA TRP A 11 -10.88 -10.62 -5.14
C TRP A 11 -11.47 -10.14 -6.47
N GLN A 12 -10.75 -9.26 -7.21
CA GLN A 12 -11.11 -8.80 -8.55
C GLN A 12 -10.24 -9.46 -9.63
N GLU A 13 -9.17 -10.12 -9.23
CA GLU A 13 -8.22 -10.75 -10.14
C GLU A 13 -8.61 -12.18 -10.51
N ASP A 14 -8.41 -12.54 -11.80
CA ASP A 14 -8.52 -13.93 -12.23
C ASP A 14 -7.50 -14.82 -11.50
N ASN A 15 -7.91 -16.04 -11.13
CA ASN A 15 -7.06 -17.01 -10.42
C ASN A 15 -6.47 -16.46 -9.11
N GLN A 16 -7.23 -15.68 -8.38
CA GLN A 16 -6.78 -14.93 -7.19
C GLN A 16 -5.99 -15.79 -6.19
N LEU A 17 -6.42 -17.01 -5.89
CA LEU A 17 -5.73 -17.90 -4.93
C LEU A 17 -4.34 -18.33 -5.43
N GLU A 18 -4.13 -18.46 -6.73
CA GLU A 18 -2.81 -18.74 -7.29
C GLU A 18 -1.91 -17.50 -7.19
N LYS A 19 -2.46 -16.32 -7.48
CA LYS A 19 -1.76 -15.03 -7.32
C LYS A 19 -1.35 -14.76 -5.87
N ILE A 20 -2.21 -15.11 -4.90
CA ILE A 20 -1.85 -15.03 -3.47
C ILE A 20 -0.68 -15.96 -3.14
N LYS A 21 -0.62 -17.17 -3.70
CA LYS A 21 0.51 -18.09 -3.50
C LYS A 21 1.81 -17.52 -4.07
N ILE A 22 1.78 -16.97 -5.29
CA ILE A 22 2.93 -16.30 -5.90
C ILE A 22 3.40 -15.13 -5.03
N LEU A 23 2.48 -14.34 -4.51
CA LEU A 23 2.78 -13.25 -3.59
C LEU A 23 3.42 -13.76 -2.29
N ALA A 24 2.85 -14.81 -1.67
CA ALA A 24 3.38 -15.43 -0.45
C ALA A 24 4.77 -16.02 -0.67
N GLU A 25 5.00 -16.78 -1.75
CA GLU A 25 6.31 -17.32 -2.11
C GLU A 25 7.34 -16.21 -2.27
N THR A 26 6.98 -15.14 -2.97
CA THR A 26 7.85 -13.99 -3.19
C THR A 26 8.19 -13.28 -1.87
N ILE A 27 7.21 -13.11 -0.98
CA ILE A 27 7.42 -12.52 0.34
C ILE A 27 8.37 -13.38 1.18
N ALA A 28 8.15 -14.69 1.20
CA ALA A 28 9.00 -15.64 1.93
C ALA A 28 10.45 -15.67 1.40
N GLU A 29 10.62 -15.65 0.07
CA GLU A 29 11.95 -15.61 -0.59
C GLU A 29 12.72 -14.33 -0.30
N ASN A 30 12.06 -13.17 -0.35
CA ASN A 30 12.70 -11.87 -0.21
C ASN A 30 12.85 -11.41 1.24
N ASP A 31 12.12 -12.01 2.16
CA ASP A 31 12.18 -11.73 3.61
C ASP A 31 11.92 -10.25 3.94
N TYR A 32 10.83 -9.67 3.38
CA TYR A 32 10.48 -8.28 3.62
C TYR A 32 10.23 -8.00 5.11
N GLY A 33 10.73 -6.86 5.60
CA GLY A 33 10.49 -6.41 6.98
C GLY A 33 9.08 -5.85 7.17
N VAL A 34 8.62 -5.05 6.19
CA VAL A 34 7.29 -4.45 6.18
C VAL A 34 6.69 -4.47 4.78
N ILE A 35 5.40 -4.76 4.70
CA ILE A 35 4.62 -4.81 3.48
C ILE A 35 3.36 -3.97 3.68
N ALA A 36 3.14 -2.97 2.82
CA ALA A 36 1.93 -2.17 2.79
C ALA A 36 1.03 -2.64 1.64
N LEU A 37 -0.20 -2.99 1.95
CA LEU A 37 -1.17 -3.48 0.98
C LEU A 37 -2.37 -2.54 0.92
N GLN A 38 -2.83 -2.21 -0.29
CA GLN A 38 -4.02 -1.44 -0.58
C GLN A 38 -5.07 -2.35 -1.23
N GLU A 39 -6.33 -1.93 -1.20
CA GLU A 39 -7.50 -2.70 -1.68
C GLU A 39 -7.57 -4.11 -1.08
N VAL A 40 -7.28 -4.19 0.20
CA VAL A 40 -7.36 -5.43 0.98
C VAL A 40 -8.80 -5.68 1.39
N SER A 41 -9.50 -6.47 0.60
CA SER A 41 -10.94 -6.70 0.74
C SER A 41 -11.29 -7.99 1.46
N GLN A 42 -12.50 -8.01 2.00
CA GLN A 42 -13.21 -9.19 2.52
C GLN A 42 -14.70 -9.08 2.17
N ARG A 43 -15.39 -10.20 1.97
CA ARG A 43 -16.82 -10.17 1.70
C ARG A 43 -17.63 -9.89 2.96
N ARG A 44 -18.64 -9.02 2.86
CA ARG A 44 -19.55 -8.66 3.97
C ARG A 44 -20.32 -9.83 4.56
N ASP A 45 -20.56 -10.88 3.77
CA ASP A 45 -21.31 -12.09 4.16
C ASP A 45 -20.39 -13.25 4.59
N SER A 46 -19.07 -13.09 4.55
CA SER A 46 -18.13 -14.09 5.05
C SER A 46 -18.14 -14.15 6.58
N PRO A 47 -17.94 -15.33 7.20
CA PRO A 47 -17.85 -15.46 8.66
C PRO A 47 -16.73 -14.61 9.25
N ILE A 48 -16.92 -14.15 10.50
CA ILE A 48 -15.88 -13.44 11.24
C ILE A 48 -14.86 -14.44 11.77
N ALA A 49 -13.59 -14.20 11.45
CA ALA A 49 -12.46 -14.97 12.00
C ALA A 49 -12.04 -14.43 13.38
N PHE A 50 -11.81 -13.12 13.49
CA PHE A 50 -11.54 -12.43 14.76
C PHE A 50 -11.71 -10.90 14.59
N GLY A 51 -12.14 -10.22 15.65
CA GLY A 51 -12.36 -8.76 15.61
C GLY A 51 -13.29 -8.34 14.47
N ALA A 52 -12.81 -7.48 13.59
CA ALA A 52 -13.49 -7.09 12.35
C ALA A 52 -13.03 -7.89 11.12
N VAL A 53 -12.04 -8.78 11.27
CA VAL A 53 -11.45 -9.58 10.19
C VAL A 53 -12.32 -10.81 9.93
N ARG A 54 -12.65 -11.04 8.65
CA ARG A 54 -13.40 -12.20 8.19
C ARG A 54 -12.49 -13.29 7.63
N GLU A 55 -13.02 -14.50 7.49
CA GLU A 55 -12.25 -15.67 7.05
C GLU A 55 -11.63 -15.52 5.65
N ASP A 56 -12.28 -14.76 4.78
CA ASP A 56 -11.80 -14.45 3.42
C ASP A 56 -11.05 -13.12 3.31
N ASN A 57 -10.68 -12.48 4.43
CA ASN A 57 -9.86 -11.27 4.38
C ASN A 57 -8.55 -11.56 3.65
N PHE A 58 -8.24 -10.78 2.61
CA PHE A 58 -7.08 -11.03 1.75
C PHE A 58 -5.76 -11.10 2.53
N ALA A 59 -5.54 -10.21 3.52
CA ALA A 59 -4.34 -10.22 4.34
C ALA A 59 -4.27 -11.46 5.24
N LEU A 60 -5.41 -11.92 5.77
CA LEU A 60 -5.47 -13.16 6.56
C LEU A 60 -5.11 -14.36 5.69
N VAL A 61 -5.73 -14.49 4.51
CA VAL A 61 -5.45 -15.59 3.56
C VAL A 61 -3.97 -15.58 3.15
N LEU A 62 -3.39 -14.40 2.88
CA LEU A 62 -1.97 -14.27 2.55
C LEU A 62 -1.06 -14.72 3.71
N VAL A 63 -1.36 -14.31 4.94
CA VAL A 63 -0.58 -14.74 6.12
C VAL A 63 -0.71 -16.25 6.36
N GLU A 64 -1.86 -16.85 6.07
CA GLU A 64 -2.02 -18.30 6.12
C GLU A 64 -1.18 -19.03 5.07
N GLU A 65 -1.07 -18.51 3.84
CA GLU A 65 -0.17 -19.05 2.83
C GLU A 65 1.30 -18.90 3.25
N LEU A 66 1.69 -17.77 3.82
CA LEU A 66 3.04 -17.56 4.38
C LEU A 66 3.38 -18.58 5.47
N ARG A 67 2.44 -18.88 6.36
CA ARG A 67 2.61 -19.93 7.41
C ARG A 67 2.85 -21.32 6.82
N LYS A 68 2.16 -21.68 5.73
CA LYS A 68 2.37 -22.95 5.01
C LYS A 68 3.78 -23.06 4.42
N LEU A 69 4.40 -21.93 4.07
CA LEU A 69 5.76 -21.83 3.56
C LEU A 69 6.83 -21.75 4.68
N GLY A 70 6.40 -21.78 5.96
CA GLY A 70 7.30 -21.68 7.11
C GLY A 70 7.62 -20.24 7.55
N ALA A 71 7.09 -19.21 6.88
CA ALA A 71 7.21 -17.80 7.25
C ALA A 71 6.17 -17.44 8.33
N VAL A 72 6.33 -18.01 9.52
CA VAL A 72 5.31 -18.00 10.60
C VAL A 72 5.26 -16.70 11.41
N ASP A 73 6.26 -15.84 11.29
CA ASP A 73 6.39 -14.62 12.10
C ASP A 73 5.56 -13.46 11.57
N TYR A 74 5.10 -13.53 10.32
CA TYR A 74 4.28 -12.46 9.75
C TYR A 74 2.94 -12.33 10.48
N ARG A 75 2.63 -11.10 10.82
CA ARG A 75 1.35 -10.64 11.38
C ARG A 75 0.89 -9.42 10.61
N PHE A 76 -0.36 -9.03 10.77
CA PHE A 76 -0.88 -7.85 10.09
C PHE A 76 -1.82 -7.06 11.00
N THR A 77 -1.94 -5.76 10.71
CA THR A 77 -3.05 -4.91 11.07
C THR A 77 -3.82 -4.53 9.81
N TRP A 78 -5.14 -4.46 9.91
CA TRP A 78 -6.07 -4.15 8.82
C TRP A 78 -7.23 -3.33 9.35
N ASP A 79 -7.71 -2.38 8.55
CA ASP A 79 -8.97 -1.72 8.86
C ASP A 79 -9.76 -1.38 7.59
N PHE A 80 -11.06 -1.39 7.72
CA PHE A 80 -12.06 -1.14 6.70
C PHE A 80 -12.14 0.35 6.36
N ALA A 81 -11.96 0.70 5.10
CA ALA A 81 -12.03 2.06 4.57
C ALA A 81 -13.42 2.38 3.99
N HIS A 82 -13.90 1.59 3.04
CA HIS A 82 -15.18 1.80 2.38
C HIS A 82 -15.73 0.51 1.75
N LEU A 83 -17.00 0.55 1.34
CA LEU A 83 -17.64 -0.54 0.60
C LEU A 83 -17.21 -0.50 -0.87
N GLY A 84 -16.55 -1.56 -1.32
CA GLY A 84 -16.23 -1.79 -2.72
C GLY A 84 -17.29 -2.69 -3.38
N TYR A 85 -17.73 -2.33 -4.58
CA TYR A 85 -18.68 -3.13 -5.40
C TYR A 85 -19.93 -3.60 -4.64
N GLU A 86 -20.38 -2.88 -3.61
CA GLU A 86 -21.51 -3.19 -2.71
C GLU A 86 -21.38 -4.51 -1.90
N VAL A 87 -20.40 -5.34 -2.17
CA VAL A 87 -20.22 -6.67 -1.58
C VAL A 87 -18.98 -6.80 -0.71
N TYR A 88 -17.97 -5.93 -0.89
CA TYR A 88 -16.71 -6.00 -0.18
C TYR A 88 -16.57 -4.90 0.86
N GLU A 89 -16.06 -5.26 2.01
CA GLU A 89 -15.42 -4.33 2.95
C GLU A 89 -13.98 -4.18 2.48
N GLU A 90 -13.68 -3.10 1.77
CA GLU A 90 -12.36 -2.80 1.25
C GLU A 90 -11.57 -1.95 2.23
N GLY A 91 -10.33 -2.31 2.45
CA GLY A 91 -9.46 -1.65 3.42
C GLY A 91 -8.00 -1.67 3.03
N LEU A 92 -7.15 -1.39 4.00
CA LEU A 92 -5.71 -1.38 3.86
C LEU A 92 -5.09 -2.26 4.95
N ALA A 93 -3.87 -2.74 4.70
CA ALA A 93 -3.13 -3.52 5.68
C ALA A 93 -1.65 -3.15 5.71
N ILE A 94 -1.04 -3.32 6.89
CA ILE A 94 0.40 -3.45 7.07
C ILE A 94 0.69 -4.87 7.54
N LEU A 95 1.54 -5.59 6.81
CA LEU A 95 2.10 -6.86 7.24
C LEU A 95 3.55 -6.67 7.68
N THR A 96 3.95 -7.32 8.75
CA THR A 96 5.34 -7.29 9.23
C THR A 96 5.68 -8.54 10.03
N LYS A 97 6.94 -8.93 10.02
CA LYS A 97 7.49 -9.96 10.91
C LYS A 97 7.98 -9.40 12.26
N HIS A 98 8.05 -8.08 12.38
CA HIS A 98 8.41 -7.42 13.62
C HIS A 98 7.22 -7.30 14.57
N LYS A 99 7.50 -7.10 15.85
CA LYS A 99 6.45 -6.82 16.82
C LYS A 99 5.85 -5.43 16.55
N ILE A 100 4.54 -5.39 16.34
CA ILE A 100 3.80 -4.12 16.27
C ILE A 100 3.71 -3.55 17.69
N GLU A 101 4.19 -2.33 17.87
CA GLU A 101 4.15 -1.60 19.14
C GLU A 101 2.89 -0.74 19.24
N GLU A 102 2.47 -0.16 18.12
CA GLU A 102 1.29 0.69 18.02
C GLU A 102 0.64 0.51 16.64
N GLU A 103 -0.68 0.48 16.59
CA GLU A 103 -1.47 0.40 15.36
C GLU A 103 -2.17 1.74 15.11
N TYR A 104 -2.23 2.17 13.85
CA TYR A 104 -2.87 3.40 13.42
C TYR A 104 -3.98 3.10 12.44
N SER A 105 -5.10 3.82 12.60
CA SER A 105 -6.16 3.86 11.61
C SER A 105 -6.89 5.20 11.70
N PHE A 106 -6.93 5.96 10.60
CA PHE A 106 -7.57 7.28 10.56
C PHE A 106 -8.04 7.64 9.16
N PHE A 107 -9.13 8.40 9.08
CA PHE A 107 -9.64 8.93 7.83
C PHE A 107 -8.83 10.13 7.36
N ILE A 108 -8.63 10.21 6.03
CA ILE A 108 -7.99 11.34 5.36
C ILE A 108 -8.93 12.04 4.37
N SER A 109 -10.05 11.41 3.97
CA SER A 109 -11.12 12.03 3.19
C SER A 109 -11.95 13.02 4.03
N ARG A 110 -12.63 13.96 3.36
CA ARG A 110 -13.57 14.89 4.02
C ARG A 110 -14.74 14.13 4.66
N GLY A 111 -15.31 13.22 3.89
CA GLY A 111 -16.33 12.31 4.36
C GLY A 111 -15.74 11.11 5.10
N GLN A 112 -16.48 10.60 6.08
CA GLN A 112 -16.13 9.37 6.81
C GLN A 112 -17.22 8.30 6.66
N ASP A 113 -18.11 8.47 5.69
CA ASP A 113 -19.14 7.50 5.35
C ASP A 113 -18.52 6.34 4.59
N GLN A 114 -18.37 5.22 5.26
CA GLN A 114 -17.77 4.02 4.69
C GLN A 114 -18.68 3.33 3.63
N SER A 115 -19.91 3.77 3.43
CA SER A 115 -20.73 3.34 2.29
C SER A 115 -20.34 4.07 0.99
N TYR A 116 -19.60 5.16 1.08
CA TYR A 116 -19.15 5.94 -0.06
C TYR A 116 -17.75 5.51 -0.52
N TRP A 117 -17.63 5.05 -1.74
CA TRP A 117 -16.43 4.40 -2.30
C TRP A 117 -15.18 5.32 -2.40
N LYS A 118 -15.36 6.66 -2.37
CA LYS A 118 -14.24 7.62 -2.31
C LYS A 118 -13.76 7.92 -0.89
N THR A 119 -14.37 7.33 0.13
CA THR A 119 -13.87 7.46 1.50
C THR A 119 -12.48 6.84 1.61
N ARG A 120 -11.53 7.61 2.11
CA ARG A 120 -10.13 7.20 2.24
C ARG A 120 -9.69 7.12 3.69
N LYS A 121 -9.00 6.04 4.00
CA LYS A 121 -8.42 5.77 5.31
C LYS A 121 -6.96 5.38 5.15
N ILE A 122 -6.16 5.61 6.17
CA ILE A 122 -4.79 5.13 6.29
C ILE A 122 -4.76 4.08 7.39
N VAL A 123 -4.00 3.02 7.15
CA VAL A 123 -3.68 2.01 8.16
C VAL A 123 -2.17 1.99 8.35
N GLY A 124 -1.72 1.98 9.59
CA GLY A 124 -0.30 2.01 9.89
C GLY A 124 0.09 1.18 11.09
N ALA A 125 1.39 0.95 11.22
CA ALA A 125 2.00 0.27 12.33
C ALA A 125 3.34 0.92 12.72
N LYS A 126 3.56 1.10 14.01
CA LYS A 126 4.87 1.42 14.56
C LYS A 126 5.58 0.14 14.98
N ILE A 127 6.80 -0.02 14.54
CA ILE A 127 7.67 -1.14 14.90
C ILE A 127 9.03 -0.62 15.36
N ASN A 128 9.75 -1.45 16.10
CA ASN A 128 11.13 -1.16 16.47
C ASN A 128 12.07 -1.77 15.42
N VAL A 129 12.89 -0.93 14.80
CA VAL A 129 13.92 -1.33 13.84
C VAL A 129 15.27 -0.98 14.44
N ASP A 130 16.05 -1.99 14.84
CA ASP A 130 17.40 -1.82 15.43
C ASP A 130 17.46 -0.82 16.60
N GLY A 131 16.42 -0.83 17.43
CA GLY A 131 16.30 0.03 18.60
C GLY A 131 15.67 1.42 18.32
N GLN A 132 15.27 1.70 17.09
CA GLN A 132 14.61 2.94 16.69
C GLN A 132 13.12 2.68 16.38
N PRO A 133 12.18 3.47 16.94
CA PRO A 133 10.78 3.40 16.54
C PRO A 133 10.60 3.98 15.14
N VAL A 134 9.96 3.23 14.25
CA VAL A 134 9.66 3.62 12.87
C VAL A 134 8.19 3.35 12.59
N SER A 135 7.49 4.34 12.05
CA SER A 135 6.09 4.22 11.63
C SER A 135 5.97 3.92 10.14
N PHE A 136 5.13 2.98 9.78
CA PHE A 136 4.83 2.59 8.40
C PHE A 136 3.35 2.73 8.14
N TYR A 137 3.00 3.37 7.03
CA TYR A 137 1.61 3.66 6.67
C TYR A 137 1.29 3.10 5.29
N SER A 138 0.25 2.30 5.20
CA SER A 138 -0.36 1.89 3.94
C SER A 138 -1.30 2.98 3.47
N CYS A 139 -1.03 3.53 2.29
CA CYS A 139 -1.69 4.70 1.73
C CYS A 139 -2.46 4.32 0.47
N HIS A 140 -3.72 4.76 0.35
CA HIS A 140 -4.49 4.75 -0.88
C HIS A 140 -5.26 6.07 -0.97
N LEU A 141 -4.71 7.02 -1.74
CA LEU A 141 -5.28 8.35 -1.93
C LEU A 141 -6.19 8.39 -3.18
N GLY A 142 -6.91 9.49 -3.35
CA GLY A 142 -7.70 9.75 -4.54
C GLY A 142 -6.92 10.49 -5.63
N TRP A 143 -7.63 11.06 -6.63
CA TRP A 143 -7.06 11.74 -7.80
C TRP A 143 -6.95 13.25 -7.57
N TRP A 144 -5.96 13.88 -8.18
CA TRP A 144 -5.68 15.31 -8.04
C TRP A 144 -6.89 16.21 -8.35
N HIS A 145 -7.61 15.89 -9.44
CA HIS A 145 -8.72 16.68 -9.92
C HIS A 145 -10.09 16.27 -9.37
N ASP A 146 -10.14 15.42 -8.33
CA ASP A 146 -11.41 15.04 -7.70
C ASP A 146 -11.97 16.22 -6.89
N GLU A 147 -13.17 16.71 -7.27
CA GLU A 147 -13.82 17.83 -6.61
C GLU A 147 -14.60 17.41 -5.35
N GLU A 148 -15.06 16.15 -5.27
CA GLU A 148 -15.86 15.66 -4.15
C GLU A 148 -14.96 15.33 -2.95
N GLU A 149 -13.86 14.60 -3.21
CA GLU A 149 -12.84 14.25 -2.22
C GLU A 149 -11.45 14.73 -2.69
N PRO A 150 -11.15 16.04 -2.57
CA PRO A 150 -9.95 16.62 -3.14
C PRO A 150 -8.68 16.02 -2.59
N TYR A 151 -7.79 15.61 -3.49
CA TYR A 151 -6.49 15.04 -3.15
C TYR A 151 -5.70 15.88 -2.14
N LYS A 152 -5.67 17.19 -2.36
CA LYS A 152 -4.94 18.11 -1.48
C LYS A 152 -5.42 18.03 -0.03
N PHE A 153 -6.74 17.92 0.20
CA PHE A 153 -7.28 17.74 1.54
C PHE A 153 -6.81 16.41 2.15
N GLN A 154 -6.80 15.34 1.36
CA GLN A 154 -6.33 14.02 1.81
C GLN A 154 -4.85 14.05 2.17
N ALA A 155 -4.02 14.66 1.32
CA ALA A 155 -2.58 14.80 1.56
C ALA A 155 -2.29 15.64 2.82
N ASP A 156 -2.96 16.79 2.98
CA ASP A 156 -2.82 17.65 4.16
C ASP A 156 -3.25 16.90 5.44
N SER A 157 -4.36 16.15 5.38
CA SER A 157 -4.85 15.34 6.50
C SER A 157 -3.85 14.24 6.89
N LEU A 158 -3.28 13.54 5.91
CA LEU A 158 -2.24 12.53 6.13
C LEU A 158 -1.01 13.16 6.80
N LEU A 159 -0.48 14.23 6.24
CA LEU A 159 0.72 14.91 6.73
C LEU A 159 0.54 15.46 8.15
N GLU A 160 -0.64 15.99 8.48
CA GLU A 160 -0.96 16.44 9.83
C GLU A 160 -0.90 15.30 10.85
N GLN A 161 -1.32 14.08 10.48
CA GLN A 161 -1.26 12.91 11.37
C GLN A 161 0.18 12.45 11.62
N VAL A 162 1.03 12.45 10.58
CA VAL A 162 2.39 11.92 10.67
C VAL A 162 3.45 12.96 11.06
N LYS A 163 3.10 14.24 11.15
CA LYS A 163 4.05 15.35 11.38
C LYS A 163 4.90 15.23 12.65
N ASN A 164 4.40 14.53 13.67
CA ASN A 164 5.08 14.33 14.95
C ASN A 164 5.79 12.97 15.04
N ASP A 165 5.67 12.13 14.01
CA ASP A 165 6.45 10.90 13.95
C ASP A 165 7.93 11.23 13.71
N GLY A 166 8.79 10.47 14.33
CA GLY A 166 10.22 10.60 14.10
C GLY A 166 10.56 10.10 12.69
N VAL A 167 10.81 8.81 12.58
CA VAL A 167 11.06 8.13 11.30
C VAL A 167 9.76 7.53 10.81
N PHE A 168 9.36 7.85 9.59
CA PHE A 168 8.16 7.25 8.99
C PHE A 168 8.30 7.00 7.48
N PHE A 169 7.50 6.03 7.00
CA PHE A 169 7.34 5.72 5.58
C PHE A 169 5.85 5.72 5.21
N LEU A 170 5.53 6.39 4.10
CA LEU A 170 4.23 6.39 3.45
C LEU A 170 4.35 5.51 2.21
N MET A 171 3.62 4.41 2.17
CA MET A 171 3.80 3.35 1.18
C MET A 171 2.45 3.03 0.52
N GLY A 172 2.35 3.11 -0.79
CA GLY A 172 1.10 2.73 -1.43
C GLY A 172 0.78 3.42 -2.74
N ASP A 173 -0.50 3.36 -3.08
CA ASP A 173 -1.10 3.98 -4.24
C ASP A 173 -1.52 5.42 -3.93
N PHE A 174 -0.82 6.36 -4.55
CA PHE A 174 -1.09 7.78 -4.39
C PHE A 174 -1.99 8.33 -5.50
N ASN A 175 -2.39 7.51 -6.48
CA ASN A 175 -3.27 7.88 -7.60
C ASN A 175 -2.87 9.18 -8.33
N ASN A 176 -1.60 9.54 -8.28
CA ASN A 176 -1.02 10.71 -8.95
C ASN A 176 0.31 10.34 -9.58
N ALA A 177 0.36 10.46 -10.90
CA ALA A 177 1.54 10.06 -11.65
C ALA A 177 2.75 10.96 -11.35
N ALA A 178 3.87 10.37 -10.97
CA ALA A 178 5.11 11.10 -10.67
C ALA A 178 5.69 11.86 -11.88
N SER A 179 5.26 11.51 -13.10
CA SER A 179 5.63 12.21 -14.34
C SER A 179 4.83 13.49 -14.60
N VAL A 180 3.67 13.66 -13.94
CA VAL A 180 2.82 14.84 -14.10
C VAL A 180 3.25 15.90 -13.09
N ARG A 181 3.82 17.01 -13.62
CA ARG A 181 4.37 18.07 -12.78
C ARG A 181 3.30 19.08 -12.34
N GLY A 182 3.48 19.61 -11.12
CA GLY A 182 2.57 20.60 -10.53
C GLY A 182 1.29 20.00 -9.93
N GLU A 183 1.19 18.67 -9.85
CA GLU A 183 0.08 17.92 -9.26
C GLU A 183 0.48 17.19 -7.98
N GLY A 184 -0.26 16.16 -7.60
CA GLY A 184 -0.18 15.52 -6.30
C GLY A 184 1.21 14.99 -5.91
N TYR A 185 1.98 14.46 -6.87
CA TYR A 185 3.34 14.03 -6.59
C TYR A 185 4.24 15.21 -6.19
N ASP A 186 4.27 16.28 -6.99
CA ASP A 186 5.05 17.47 -6.67
C ASP A 186 4.56 18.11 -5.36
N TYR A 187 3.23 18.13 -5.14
CA TYR A 187 2.66 18.66 -3.92
C TYR A 187 3.22 17.96 -2.67
N LEU A 188 3.31 16.63 -2.67
CA LEU A 188 3.88 15.87 -1.54
C LEU A 188 5.37 16.17 -1.32
N LEU A 189 6.16 16.26 -2.40
CA LEU A 189 7.58 16.61 -2.29
C LEU A 189 7.78 18.04 -1.78
N ASP A 190 6.95 18.99 -2.20
CA ASP A 190 6.97 20.38 -1.72
C ASP A 190 6.63 20.49 -0.21
N GLN A 191 5.94 19.51 0.35
CA GLN A 191 5.71 19.40 1.80
C GLN A 191 6.90 18.78 2.56
N GLY A 192 8.00 18.49 1.89
CA GLY A 192 9.23 18.00 2.50
C GLY A 192 9.37 16.48 2.54
N LEU A 193 8.54 15.75 1.80
CA LEU A 193 8.73 14.31 1.62
C LEU A 193 9.83 14.03 0.60
N TYR A 194 10.50 12.90 0.79
CA TYR A 194 11.49 12.34 -0.11
C TYR A 194 10.95 11.07 -0.76
N ASP A 195 11.17 10.92 -2.06
CA ASP A 195 10.84 9.70 -2.80
C ASP A 195 12.03 8.74 -2.77
N THR A 196 11.83 7.57 -2.19
CA THR A 196 12.87 6.54 -2.09
C THR A 196 13.35 6.07 -3.47
N PHE A 197 12.50 6.12 -4.50
CA PHE A 197 12.89 5.83 -5.89
C PHE A 197 13.91 6.85 -6.40
N GLU A 198 13.68 8.15 -6.18
CA GLU A 198 14.62 9.18 -6.63
C GLU A 198 15.94 9.12 -5.88
N LEU A 199 15.93 8.74 -4.62
CA LEU A 199 17.12 8.60 -3.76
C LEU A 199 17.91 7.31 -4.03
N ALA A 200 17.31 6.27 -4.59
CA ALA A 200 17.92 4.95 -4.74
C ALA A 200 19.17 4.97 -5.66
N VAL A 201 20.20 4.24 -5.23
CA VAL A 201 21.43 4.04 -6.03
C VAL A 201 21.13 3.23 -7.29
N GLU A 202 20.40 2.13 -7.14
CA GLU A 202 19.94 1.30 -8.26
C GLU A 202 18.42 1.43 -8.40
N LYS A 203 17.95 1.69 -9.61
CA LYS A 203 16.52 1.77 -9.93
C LYS A 203 16.22 1.30 -11.34
N ASP A 204 15.02 0.77 -11.54
CA ASP A 204 14.50 0.41 -12.85
C ASP A 204 13.64 1.55 -13.45
N SER A 205 12.63 1.20 -14.26
CA SER A 205 11.73 2.20 -14.86
C SER A 205 10.77 2.86 -13.85
N GLY A 206 10.52 2.23 -12.71
CA GLY A 206 9.56 2.66 -11.70
C GLY A 206 8.08 2.54 -12.13
N VAL A 207 7.80 1.98 -13.30
CA VAL A 207 6.43 1.86 -13.84
C VAL A 207 5.62 0.89 -13.00
N THR A 208 4.56 1.38 -12.37
CA THR A 208 3.66 0.56 -11.54
C THR A 208 2.33 0.23 -12.23
N ILE A 209 1.98 0.97 -13.28
CA ILE A 209 0.81 0.73 -14.14
C ILE A 209 1.25 0.68 -15.59
N ALA A 210 0.88 -0.37 -16.30
CA ALA A 210 1.08 -0.49 -17.74
C ALA A 210 -0.27 -0.41 -18.48
N GLY A 211 -0.51 0.73 -19.15
CA GLY A 211 -1.75 0.95 -19.89
C GLY A 211 -2.93 1.40 -19.03
N ASN A 212 -4.13 0.87 -19.30
CA ASN A 212 -5.35 1.24 -18.59
C ASN A 212 -5.73 0.22 -17.53
N ILE A 213 -6.19 0.72 -16.39
CA ILE A 213 -6.73 -0.06 -15.26
C ILE A 213 -7.98 0.65 -14.74
N ALA A 214 -8.67 0.06 -13.74
CA ALA A 214 -9.78 0.70 -13.04
C ALA A 214 -9.36 2.05 -12.44
N GLY A 215 -10.17 3.10 -12.64
CA GLY A 215 -9.82 4.47 -12.25
C GLY A 215 -8.89 5.22 -13.22
N TRP A 216 -8.31 4.51 -14.20
CA TRP A 216 -7.42 5.04 -15.24
C TRP A 216 -7.78 4.50 -16.63
N GLU A 217 -9.08 4.39 -16.93
CA GLU A 217 -9.63 3.72 -18.13
C GLU A 217 -9.21 4.38 -19.45
N GLU A 218 -8.97 5.69 -19.45
CA GLU A 218 -8.50 6.43 -20.62
C GLU A 218 -6.99 6.51 -20.76
N ASN A 219 -6.26 5.97 -19.76
CA ASN A 219 -4.80 6.02 -19.77
C ASN A 219 -4.21 5.13 -20.88
N LYS A 220 -3.22 5.66 -21.57
CA LYS A 220 -2.47 4.97 -22.64
C LYS A 220 -0.96 4.96 -22.40
N GLN A 221 -0.55 5.44 -21.26
CA GLN A 221 0.87 5.59 -20.91
C GLN A 221 1.21 4.71 -19.71
N ASP A 222 2.47 4.42 -19.55
CA ASP A 222 2.99 3.82 -18.34
C ASP A 222 3.04 4.85 -17.22
N LEU A 223 2.54 4.49 -16.04
CA LEU A 223 2.45 5.39 -14.89
C LEU A 223 3.28 4.86 -13.72
N ARG A 224 3.75 5.78 -12.88
CA ARG A 224 4.30 5.51 -11.55
C ARG A 224 3.44 6.25 -10.53
N ILE A 225 2.49 5.54 -9.91
CA ILE A 225 1.55 6.06 -8.92
C ILE A 225 1.67 5.38 -7.57
N ASP A 226 2.27 4.18 -7.53
CA ASP A 226 2.61 3.48 -6.31
C ASP A 226 4.00 3.89 -5.86
N LEU A 227 4.09 4.46 -4.66
CA LEU A 227 5.28 5.13 -4.16
C LEU A 227 5.65 4.65 -2.76
N ILE A 228 6.92 4.78 -2.41
CA ILE A 228 7.40 4.71 -1.02
C ILE A 228 8.08 6.02 -0.71
N LEU A 229 7.40 6.85 0.08
CA LEU A 229 7.84 8.18 0.49
C LEU A 229 8.25 8.17 1.97
N THR A 230 9.10 9.11 2.36
CA THR A 230 9.56 9.25 3.75
C THR A 230 9.76 10.73 4.12
N GLY A 231 9.61 11.07 5.40
CA GLY A 231 9.81 12.44 5.90
C GLY A 231 11.28 12.80 6.13
N GLN A 232 12.22 11.92 5.83
CA GLN A 232 13.66 12.14 6.07
C GLN A 232 14.52 11.59 4.94
N LEU A 233 15.71 12.15 4.81
CA LEU A 233 16.66 11.64 3.85
C LEU A 233 17.15 10.23 4.26
N VAL A 234 17.00 9.28 3.35
CA VAL A 234 17.50 7.90 3.47
C VAL A 234 18.37 7.57 2.27
N GLU A 235 19.14 6.49 2.33
CA GLU A 235 20.03 6.03 1.26
C GLU A 235 19.61 4.63 0.79
N PRO A 236 18.53 4.49 0.00
CA PRO A 236 18.11 3.19 -0.48
C PRO A 236 19.16 2.58 -1.41
N GLN A 237 19.49 1.32 -1.20
CA GLN A 237 20.37 0.57 -2.09
C GLN A 237 19.73 0.39 -3.46
N TYR A 238 18.46 0.03 -3.47
CA TYR A 238 17.67 -0.05 -4.70
C TYR A 238 16.19 0.28 -4.46
N SER A 239 15.53 0.72 -5.54
CA SER A 239 14.08 0.77 -5.68
C SER A 239 13.69 0.12 -7.01
N ARG A 240 12.84 -0.90 -6.98
CA ARG A 240 12.50 -1.72 -8.14
C ARG A 240 11.03 -2.06 -8.18
N VAL A 241 10.53 -2.23 -9.39
CA VAL A 241 9.18 -2.75 -9.63
C VAL A 241 9.20 -4.28 -9.63
N ILE A 242 8.24 -4.89 -8.96
CA ILE A 242 8.06 -6.33 -8.85
C ILE A 242 6.63 -6.73 -9.27
N PHE A 243 6.42 -7.98 -9.63
CA PHE A 243 5.15 -8.50 -10.17
C PHE A 243 4.74 -7.90 -11.51
N ASN A 244 5.72 -7.54 -12.33
CA ASN A 244 5.54 -6.90 -13.63
C ASN A 244 5.71 -7.88 -14.82
N GLY A 245 5.71 -9.19 -14.57
CA GLY A 245 5.92 -10.23 -15.58
C GLY A 245 7.38 -10.43 -16.01
N LYS A 246 8.29 -9.52 -15.61
CA LYS A 246 9.74 -9.64 -15.79
C LYS A 246 10.42 -10.01 -14.47
N ASN A 247 10.07 -9.27 -13.43
CA ASN A 247 10.47 -9.53 -12.06
C ASN A 247 9.25 -10.07 -11.30
N LYS A 248 9.11 -11.40 -11.27
CA LYS A 248 7.95 -12.17 -10.79
C LYS A 248 6.70 -12.04 -11.69
N PRO A 249 5.82 -13.08 -11.69
CA PRO A 249 4.55 -13.04 -12.40
C PRO A 249 3.63 -11.90 -11.92
N VAL A 250 2.75 -11.43 -12.79
CA VAL A 250 1.74 -10.41 -12.46
C VAL A 250 0.71 -10.99 -11.48
N VAL A 251 0.44 -10.28 -10.39
CA VAL A 251 -0.50 -10.70 -9.34
C VAL A 251 -1.65 -9.71 -9.11
N SER A 252 -1.57 -8.52 -9.68
CA SER A 252 -2.55 -7.45 -9.59
C SER A 252 -2.53 -6.63 -10.88
N ASP A 253 -3.50 -5.77 -11.11
CA ASP A 253 -3.47 -4.75 -12.15
C ASP A 253 -2.46 -3.63 -11.84
N HIS A 254 -2.03 -3.50 -10.59
CA HIS A 254 -0.85 -2.74 -10.18
C HIS A 254 0.39 -3.65 -10.06
N TYR A 255 1.56 -3.09 -10.36
CA TYR A 255 2.83 -3.72 -10.02
C TYR A 255 3.31 -3.25 -8.64
N GLY A 256 3.93 -4.15 -7.88
CA GLY A 256 4.49 -3.82 -6.58
C GLY A 256 5.77 -2.99 -6.69
N VAL A 257 6.08 -2.24 -5.62
CA VAL A 257 7.36 -1.53 -5.47
C VAL A 257 8.12 -2.10 -4.28
N GLU A 258 9.34 -2.55 -4.52
CA GLU A 258 10.27 -2.99 -3.47
C GLU A 258 11.44 -2.03 -3.30
N VAL A 259 11.79 -1.76 -2.04
CA VAL A 259 12.91 -0.89 -1.68
C VAL A 259 13.76 -1.57 -0.63
N ALA A 260 15.09 -1.48 -0.76
CA ALA A 260 16.04 -1.87 0.28
C ALA A 260 16.70 -0.62 0.89
N ILE A 261 16.52 -0.43 2.18
CA ILE A 261 17.11 0.63 2.99
C ILE A 261 18.06 0.07 4.04
#